data_6b59c92f335d8c4b01871b938fc3db23
#
_entry.id   6b59c92f335d8c4b01871b938fc3db23
#
_cell.length_a   1.000
_cell.length_b   1.000
_cell.length_c   1.000
_cell.angle_alpha   90.00
_cell.angle_beta   90.00
_cell.angle_gamma   90.00
#
_symmetry.space_group_name_H-M   'P 1'
#
loop_
_entity.id
_entity.type
_entity.pdbx_description
1 polymer ?
#
loop_
_entity_poly.entity_id
_entity_poly.type
_entity_poly.pdbx_seq_one_letter_code
_entity_poly.pdbx_strand_id
1 'polypeptide(L)'
;MRNVVKEYFGNRVLKGVNLTVGAGEIHSLVGENGAGKSTLMNILFGMPVIHNTGGFGGEILFDGEPVVIQSPQHAMDLGIGMVHQEFMLLPGFSITENIKLNREVTSKTLASRMFGSKLEKLDMPAMRKDARDSLDRLDMGLDEMLPVAGLPVGYMQFVEIARELDKKNLKLLVLDEPTAVLTESEADRLLAAMKRLADQGISLLFITHRLDEVLEVSQNITVLRDGEQVANLPTSEASVEKLAELMVGRKIDMTARDHAKEESMEKAETLLRMENLWVHMPGEEVKGVSLEVRKGEILGLGGLAGHGKIGIANGIMGLSASTGKLYKDGREIALNDPVSALNGGMAFVSEDRRGLGLLLDQSIELNIVVQAMQSQNKFLRGSFFKMMDSKNVREHALKMIKDLDIRCTGPEQLTRRLSGGNQQKVCIAKALTLNPDVLFVSEPTRGIDVGAKKIVLDLLVHLNREYGVTIVMTSSELAELRTISDRIAIIYEGKLEGILPPDASDKDFGLLMAGEATHHRKEAS
;
A
#
# COMPACT_ATOMS: atom_id res chain seq x y z
N MET A 1 21.48 10.78 15.78
CA MET A 1 20.99 9.85 16.82
C MET A 1 22.06 8.79 17.01
N ARG A 2 22.45 8.51 18.24
CA ARG A 2 23.54 7.56 18.55
C ARG A 2 23.09 6.55 19.59
N ASN A 3 23.32 5.28 19.29
CA ASN A 3 23.05 4.11 20.13
C ASN A 3 21.64 4.14 20.77
N VAL A 4 20.63 4.42 19.94
CA VAL A 4 19.24 4.60 20.40
C VAL A 4 18.62 3.26 20.76
N VAL A 5 18.17 3.14 22.01
CA VAL A 5 17.53 1.94 22.56
C VAL A 5 16.15 2.31 23.07
N LYS A 6 15.13 1.51 22.73
CA LYS A 6 13.77 1.67 23.27
C LYS A 6 13.15 0.32 23.59
N GLU A 7 12.55 0.27 24.78
CA GLU A 7 11.81 -0.89 25.25
C GLU A 7 10.37 -0.49 25.61
N TYR A 8 9.40 -1.34 25.26
CA TYR A 8 8.02 -1.23 25.66
C TYR A 8 7.59 -2.50 26.39
N PHE A 9 7.26 -2.39 27.68
CA PHE A 9 6.73 -3.50 28.48
C PHE A 9 7.55 -4.81 28.38
N GLY A 10 8.88 -4.70 28.44
CA GLY A 10 9.80 -5.83 28.35
C GLY A 10 10.17 -6.24 26.91
N ASN A 11 9.56 -5.63 25.89
CA ASN A 11 9.92 -5.86 24.50
C ASN A 11 10.85 -4.77 23.96
N ARG A 12 12.08 -5.13 23.61
CA ARG A 12 13.09 -4.22 23.09
C ARG A 12 12.90 -3.99 21.59
N VAL A 13 12.32 -2.83 21.25
CA VAL A 13 11.95 -2.45 19.87
C VAL A 13 13.11 -1.79 19.12
N LEU A 14 13.98 -1.03 19.82
CA LEU A 14 15.22 -0.50 19.23
C LEU A 14 16.42 -0.99 20.05
N LYS A 15 17.46 -1.44 19.36
CA LYS A 15 18.57 -2.18 19.95
C LYS A 15 19.94 -1.53 19.67
N GLY A 16 20.03 -0.21 19.82
CA GLY A 16 21.26 0.54 19.61
C GLY A 16 21.39 1.12 18.19
N VAL A 17 20.31 1.69 17.69
CA VAL A 17 20.22 2.28 16.34
C VAL A 17 21.01 3.58 16.26
N ASN A 18 21.79 3.73 15.19
CA ASN A 18 22.44 4.97 14.82
C ASN A 18 21.82 5.52 13.53
N LEU A 19 21.58 6.84 13.49
CA LEU A 19 21.08 7.54 12.31
C LEU A 19 21.75 8.90 12.23
N THR A 20 22.37 9.18 11.09
CA THR A 20 23.02 10.47 10.81
C THR A 20 22.46 11.02 9.51
N VAL A 21 21.99 12.27 9.54
CA VAL A 21 21.50 13.00 8.37
C VAL A 21 22.35 14.24 8.20
N GLY A 22 22.94 14.42 7.03
CA GLY A 22 23.74 15.59 6.68
C GLY A 22 22.88 16.82 6.40
N ALA A 23 23.50 18.01 6.43
CA ALA A 23 22.82 19.25 6.06
C ALA A 23 22.48 19.26 4.56
N GLY A 24 21.22 19.53 4.18
CA GLY A 24 20.75 19.49 2.80
C GLY A 24 20.75 18.10 2.17
N GLU A 25 20.83 17.05 2.98
CA GLU A 25 20.81 15.66 2.53
C GLU A 25 19.39 15.11 2.48
N ILE A 26 19.09 14.31 1.45
CA ILE A 26 17.95 13.39 1.46
C ILE A 26 18.48 12.04 1.94
N HIS A 27 18.17 11.70 3.18
CA HIS A 27 18.53 10.43 3.80
C HIS A 27 17.31 9.52 3.86
N SER A 28 17.41 8.33 3.29
CA SER A 28 16.31 7.36 3.37
C SER A 28 16.46 6.41 4.55
N LEU A 29 15.35 6.17 5.24
CA LEU A 29 15.22 5.17 6.29
C LEU A 29 14.28 4.07 5.82
N VAL A 30 14.82 2.92 5.49
CA VAL A 30 14.08 1.76 4.97
C VAL A 30 14.07 0.60 5.97
N GLY A 31 13.08 -0.26 5.87
CA GLY A 31 12.93 -1.44 6.73
C GLY A 31 11.52 -1.98 6.68
N GLU A 32 11.31 -3.24 7.07
CA GLU A 32 9.98 -3.85 7.14
C GLU A 32 9.06 -3.17 8.17
N ASN A 33 7.76 -3.49 8.10
CA ASN A 33 6.82 -3.07 9.14
C ASN A 33 7.20 -3.74 10.47
N GLY A 34 7.32 -2.92 11.52
CA GLY A 34 7.81 -3.41 12.81
C GLY A 34 9.33 -3.31 13.00
N ALA A 35 10.11 -2.92 11.99
CA ALA A 35 11.57 -2.74 12.11
C ALA A 35 12.00 -1.62 13.08
N GLY A 36 11.05 -0.81 13.58
CA GLY A 36 11.33 0.25 14.56
C GLY A 36 11.34 1.67 13.98
N LYS A 37 11.07 1.88 12.68
CA LYS A 37 11.08 3.20 12.03
C LYS A 37 10.22 4.24 12.75
N SER A 38 8.92 3.93 12.94
CA SER A 38 7.98 4.83 13.63
C SER A 38 8.36 5.09 15.09
N THR A 39 8.97 4.11 15.77
CA THR A 39 9.49 4.30 17.14
C THR A 39 10.65 5.29 17.15
N LEU A 40 11.56 5.18 16.16
CA LEU A 40 12.68 6.10 16.02
C LEU A 40 12.19 7.54 15.74
N MET A 41 11.16 7.68 14.90
CA MET A 41 10.52 8.98 14.62
C MET A 41 9.80 9.54 15.84
N ASN A 42 9.08 8.72 16.60
CA ASN A 42 8.44 9.14 17.84
C ASN A 42 9.46 9.66 18.87
N ILE A 43 10.66 9.09 18.91
CA ILE A 43 11.76 9.59 19.76
C ILE A 43 12.27 10.93 19.21
N LEU A 44 12.52 11.04 17.91
CA LEU A 44 12.99 12.26 17.25
C LEU A 44 12.01 13.43 17.42
N PHE A 45 10.71 13.12 17.45
CA PHE A 45 9.65 14.13 17.58
C PHE A 45 9.18 14.35 19.03
N GLY A 46 9.79 13.68 20.02
CA GLY A 46 9.46 13.85 21.44
C GLY A 46 8.03 13.46 21.78
N MET A 47 7.48 12.43 21.13
CA MET A 47 6.09 12.01 21.31
C MET A 47 5.83 11.54 22.74
N PRO A 48 4.67 11.90 23.36
CA PRO A 48 4.35 11.54 24.74
C PRO A 48 4.43 10.04 25.02
N VAL A 49 4.14 9.19 24.05
CA VAL A 49 4.24 7.74 24.19
C VAL A 49 5.65 7.27 24.56
N ILE A 50 6.69 7.96 24.12
CA ILE A 50 8.08 7.64 24.47
C ILE A 50 8.34 7.91 25.95
N HIS A 51 7.98 9.11 26.43
CA HIS A 51 8.21 9.52 27.81
C HIS A 51 7.36 8.72 28.79
N ASN A 52 6.08 8.50 28.49
CA ASN A 52 5.13 7.77 29.32
C ASN A 52 5.45 6.26 29.46
N THR A 53 6.33 5.74 28.61
CA THR A 53 6.74 4.32 28.61
C THR A 53 8.22 4.14 28.97
N GLY A 54 8.76 5.02 29.82
CA GLY A 54 10.11 4.88 30.40
C GLY A 54 11.23 5.53 29.58
N GLY A 55 10.91 6.43 28.64
CA GLY A 55 11.93 7.13 27.85
C GLY A 55 12.67 6.24 26.84
N PHE A 56 13.88 6.61 26.48
CA PHE A 56 14.78 5.85 25.60
C PHE A 56 16.23 5.99 26.10
N GLY A 57 17.10 5.07 25.66
CA GLY A 57 18.55 5.17 25.88
C GLY A 57 19.26 5.67 24.62
N GLY A 58 20.49 6.17 24.81
CA GLY A 58 21.27 6.80 23.73
C GLY A 58 21.14 8.32 23.74
N GLU A 59 21.60 8.98 22.68
CA GLU A 59 21.62 10.43 22.56
C GLU A 59 21.13 10.95 21.20
N ILE A 60 20.57 12.15 21.21
CA ILE A 60 20.23 12.89 19.99
C ILE A 60 21.16 14.12 19.95
N LEU A 61 21.83 14.32 18.81
CA LEU A 61 22.55 15.55 18.51
C LEU A 61 21.82 16.27 17.39
N PHE A 62 21.59 17.56 17.57
CA PHE A 62 21.03 18.43 16.56
C PHE A 62 21.96 19.62 16.33
N ASP A 63 22.40 19.83 15.08
CA ASP A 63 23.49 20.75 14.74
C ASP A 63 24.78 20.52 15.55
N GLY A 64 25.06 19.26 15.89
CA GLY A 64 26.25 18.87 16.68
C GLY A 64 26.09 18.96 18.19
N GLU A 65 25.04 19.59 18.69
CA GLU A 65 24.79 19.78 20.13
C GLU A 65 23.83 18.72 20.67
N PRO A 66 24.09 18.16 21.87
CA PRO A 66 23.20 17.21 22.51
C PRO A 66 21.87 17.87 22.87
N VAL A 67 20.75 17.24 22.48
CA VAL A 67 19.41 17.76 22.77
C VAL A 67 18.51 16.66 23.36
N VAL A 68 17.64 17.07 24.29
CA VAL A 68 16.57 16.23 24.83
C VAL A 68 15.24 16.78 24.35
N ILE A 69 14.62 16.12 23.39
CA ILE A 69 13.36 16.57 22.79
C ILE A 69 12.20 16.08 23.66
N GLN A 70 11.54 17.00 24.37
CA GLN A 70 10.53 16.71 25.39
C GLN A 70 9.10 16.65 24.85
N SER A 71 8.85 17.26 23.69
CA SER A 71 7.52 17.35 23.09
C SER A 71 7.60 17.63 21.59
N PRO A 72 6.52 17.39 20.84
CA PRO A 72 6.44 17.79 19.44
C PRO A 72 6.65 19.29 19.22
N GLN A 73 6.17 20.13 20.15
CA GLN A 73 6.41 21.58 20.08
C GLN A 73 7.91 21.90 20.18
N HIS A 74 8.63 21.25 21.08
CA HIS A 74 10.08 21.45 21.23
C HIS A 74 10.83 20.97 19.96
N ALA A 75 10.41 19.86 19.33
CA ALA A 75 10.96 19.43 18.04
C ALA A 75 10.76 20.51 16.95
N MET A 76 9.55 21.06 16.86
CA MET A 76 9.22 22.14 15.93
C MET A 76 10.04 23.40 16.19
N ASP A 77 10.25 23.79 17.43
CA ASP A 77 11.05 24.96 17.83
C ASP A 77 12.53 24.79 17.43
N LEU A 78 13.04 23.57 17.44
CA LEU A 78 14.38 23.22 16.94
C LEU A 78 14.47 23.27 15.40
N GLY A 79 13.35 23.29 14.69
CA GLY A 79 13.29 23.27 13.23
C GLY A 79 13.09 21.88 12.63
N ILE A 80 12.50 20.93 13.38
CA ILE A 80 12.12 19.62 12.89
C ILE A 80 10.63 19.64 12.50
N GLY A 81 10.32 19.40 11.24
CA GLY A 81 8.97 19.19 10.71
C GLY A 81 8.69 17.71 10.45
N MET A 82 7.43 17.30 10.50
CA MET A 82 7.04 15.92 10.19
C MET A 82 5.70 15.87 9.46
N VAL A 83 5.69 15.18 8.35
CA VAL A 83 4.49 14.79 7.60
C VAL A 83 4.20 13.34 7.93
N HIS A 84 3.03 13.09 8.51
CA HIS A 84 2.59 11.76 8.91
C HIS A 84 1.92 11.01 7.77
N GLN A 85 1.84 9.68 7.89
CA GLN A 85 1.13 8.82 6.95
C GLN A 85 -0.39 9.10 6.89
N GLU A 86 -1.00 9.54 8.00
CA GLU A 86 -2.40 9.94 8.07
C GLU A 86 -2.54 11.46 7.96
N PHE A 87 -3.51 11.94 7.18
CA PHE A 87 -3.76 13.37 7.01
C PHE A 87 -4.27 14.03 8.28
N MET A 88 -3.68 15.18 8.61
CA MET A 88 -4.07 16.00 9.76
C MET A 88 -4.72 17.32 9.32
N LEU A 89 -5.24 17.38 8.09
CA LEU A 89 -5.95 18.54 7.57
C LEU A 89 -7.38 18.59 8.08
N LEU A 90 -7.87 19.80 8.33
CA LEU A 90 -9.25 20.06 8.71
C LEU A 90 -10.11 20.26 7.45
N PRO A 91 -11.02 19.34 7.11
CA PRO A 91 -11.76 19.39 5.84
C PRO A 91 -12.60 20.65 5.64
N GLY A 92 -13.13 21.23 6.72
CA GLY A 92 -13.95 22.43 6.69
C GLY A 92 -13.17 23.74 6.49
N PHE A 93 -11.85 23.70 6.44
CA PHE A 93 -10.98 24.85 6.30
C PHE A 93 -10.42 24.94 4.87
N SER A 94 -10.07 26.17 4.44
CA SER A 94 -9.32 26.39 3.22
C SER A 94 -7.87 25.89 3.34
N ILE A 95 -7.17 25.79 2.23
CA ILE A 95 -5.74 25.46 2.19
C ILE A 95 -4.96 26.47 3.03
N THR A 96 -5.22 27.79 2.88
CA THR A 96 -4.58 28.84 3.68
C THR A 96 -4.78 28.61 5.18
N GLU A 97 -6.01 28.34 5.62
CA GLU A 97 -6.33 28.16 7.03
C GLU A 97 -5.66 26.88 7.59
N ASN A 98 -5.57 25.82 6.80
CA ASN A 98 -4.85 24.60 7.20
C ASN A 98 -3.34 24.84 7.30
N ILE A 99 -2.73 25.54 6.36
CA ILE A 99 -1.30 25.85 6.37
C ILE A 99 -0.96 26.75 7.57
N LYS A 100 -1.81 27.71 7.90
CA LYS A 100 -1.56 28.71 8.96
C LYS A 100 -2.11 28.30 10.33
N LEU A 101 -2.73 27.12 10.46
CA LEU A 101 -3.34 26.64 11.70
C LEU A 101 -2.32 26.68 12.87
N ASN A 102 -2.71 27.31 13.98
CA ASN A 102 -1.88 27.61 15.16
C ASN A 102 -0.67 28.53 14.89
N ARG A 103 -0.62 29.18 13.73
CA ARG A 103 0.43 30.13 13.34
C ARG A 103 -0.18 31.30 12.57
N GLU A 104 -1.41 31.64 12.92
CA GLU A 104 -2.18 32.68 12.28
C GLU A 104 -1.45 34.05 12.38
N VAL A 105 -1.44 34.77 11.27
CA VAL A 105 -0.94 36.14 11.27
C VAL A 105 -2.05 37.08 11.69
N THR A 106 -1.79 37.91 12.70
CA THR A 106 -2.78 38.86 13.23
C THR A 106 -2.36 40.31 12.94
N SER A 107 -3.34 41.17 12.73
CA SER A 107 -3.17 42.61 12.59
C SER A 107 -3.81 43.36 13.73
N LYS A 108 -3.12 44.41 14.22
CA LYS A 108 -3.57 45.25 15.32
C LYS A 108 -4.75 46.11 14.90
N THR A 109 -5.85 45.99 15.63
CA THR A 109 -7.05 46.86 15.50
C THR A 109 -7.01 47.98 16.55
N LEU A 110 -7.85 49.02 16.42
CA LEU A 110 -7.99 50.04 17.45
C LEU A 110 -8.42 49.42 18.77
N ALA A 111 -9.31 48.42 18.73
CA ALA A 111 -9.76 47.70 19.91
C ALA A 111 -8.63 46.89 20.57
N SER A 112 -7.76 46.21 19.79
CA SER A 112 -6.65 45.45 20.34
C SER A 112 -5.57 46.31 20.96
N ARG A 113 -5.40 47.56 20.46
CA ARG A 113 -4.49 48.53 21.07
C ARG A 113 -4.95 49.01 22.46
N MET A 114 -6.28 49.05 22.70
CA MET A 114 -6.87 49.49 23.95
C MET A 114 -7.14 48.36 24.96
N PHE A 115 -7.50 47.17 24.46
CA PHE A 115 -8.01 46.08 25.30
C PHE A 115 -7.18 44.78 25.19
N GLY A 116 -6.02 44.80 24.50
CA GLY A 116 -5.07 43.69 24.43
C GLY A 116 -5.18 42.80 23.21
N SER A 117 -4.18 41.93 23.04
CA SER A 117 -3.95 41.14 21.83
C SER A 117 -5.08 40.14 21.47
N LYS A 118 -5.94 39.75 22.42
CA LYS A 118 -7.10 38.89 22.16
C LYS A 118 -8.14 39.50 21.20
N LEU A 119 -8.06 40.81 20.91
CA LEU A 119 -8.93 41.52 19.97
C LEU A 119 -8.22 41.87 18.65
N GLU A 120 -7.10 41.24 18.36
CA GLU A 120 -6.45 41.30 17.05
C GLU A 120 -7.31 40.59 16.01
N LYS A 121 -7.26 41.09 14.77
CA LYS A 121 -7.97 40.49 13.63
C LYS A 121 -6.97 39.63 12.83
N LEU A 122 -7.44 38.51 12.29
CA LEU A 122 -6.66 37.72 11.34
C LEU A 122 -6.30 38.55 10.11
N ASP A 123 -5.03 38.53 9.72
CA ASP A 123 -4.53 39.15 8.51
C ASP A 123 -4.57 38.13 7.36
N MET A 124 -5.77 37.94 6.80
CA MET A 124 -5.96 36.99 5.69
C MET A 124 -5.08 37.26 4.47
N PRO A 125 -4.86 38.52 4.04
CA PRO A 125 -3.94 38.79 2.94
C PRO A 125 -2.50 38.30 3.21
N ALA A 126 -1.98 38.53 4.40
CA ALA A 126 -0.64 38.06 4.79
C ALA A 126 -0.60 36.52 4.88
N MET A 127 -1.61 35.89 5.47
CA MET A 127 -1.73 34.44 5.55
C MET A 127 -1.79 33.78 4.17
N ARG A 128 -2.57 34.37 3.24
CA ARG A 128 -2.65 33.89 1.86
C ARG A 128 -1.31 33.97 1.14
N LYS A 129 -0.58 35.07 1.32
CA LYS A 129 0.76 35.21 0.73
C LYS A 129 1.71 34.12 1.23
N ASP A 130 1.78 33.91 2.55
CA ASP A 130 2.62 32.86 3.13
C ASP A 130 2.25 31.48 2.62
N ALA A 131 0.94 31.18 2.52
CA ALA A 131 0.44 29.91 2.01
C ALA A 131 0.81 29.74 0.52
N ARG A 132 0.67 30.79 -0.30
CA ARG A 132 1.08 30.79 -1.70
C ARG A 132 2.57 30.52 -1.82
N ASP A 133 3.41 31.23 -1.07
CA ASP A 133 4.86 31.03 -1.09
C ASP A 133 5.25 29.58 -0.75
N SER A 134 4.52 28.94 0.18
CA SER A 134 4.76 27.54 0.56
C SER A 134 4.32 26.54 -0.53
N LEU A 135 3.19 26.80 -1.21
CA LEU A 135 2.71 25.98 -2.34
C LEU A 135 3.63 26.12 -3.55
N ASP A 136 4.12 27.34 -3.84
CA ASP A 136 5.01 27.60 -4.97
C ASP A 136 6.37 26.89 -4.82
N ARG A 137 6.86 26.69 -3.59
CA ARG A 137 8.07 25.89 -3.33
C ARG A 137 7.89 24.42 -3.75
N LEU A 138 6.66 23.91 -3.78
CA LEU A 138 6.31 22.57 -4.23
C LEU A 138 5.89 22.51 -5.71
N ASP A 139 5.89 23.65 -6.39
CA ASP A 139 5.43 23.78 -7.80
C ASP A 139 3.96 23.37 -7.94
N MET A 140 3.13 23.78 -6.95
CA MET A 140 1.71 23.48 -6.91
C MET A 140 0.88 24.71 -7.26
N GLY A 141 0.29 24.69 -8.46
CA GLY A 141 -0.60 25.73 -8.95
C GLY A 141 -2.01 25.72 -8.34
N LEU A 142 -2.15 25.30 -7.07
CA LEU A 142 -3.44 25.29 -6.37
C LEU A 142 -3.84 26.69 -5.91
N ASP A 143 -5.15 27.00 -6.00
CA ASP A 143 -5.69 28.19 -5.34
C ASP A 143 -5.73 27.96 -3.83
N GLU A 144 -4.99 28.78 -3.09
CA GLU A 144 -4.86 28.69 -1.63
C GLU A 144 -6.15 28.93 -0.86
N MET A 145 -7.22 29.38 -1.53
CA MET A 145 -8.54 29.61 -0.95
C MET A 145 -9.50 28.43 -1.11
N LEU A 146 -9.12 27.42 -1.86
CA LEU A 146 -9.94 26.21 -2.01
C LEU A 146 -10.13 25.54 -0.65
N PRO A 147 -11.36 25.04 -0.35
CA PRO A 147 -11.57 24.19 0.82
C PRO A 147 -10.83 22.86 0.62
N VAL A 148 -10.28 22.31 1.71
CA VAL A 148 -9.61 21.00 1.67
C VAL A 148 -10.61 19.87 1.42
N ALA A 149 -11.87 20.03 1.87
CA ALA A 149 -12.94 19.08 1.57
C ALA A 149 -13.17 18.96 0.05
N GLY A 150 -13.00 17.75 -0.46
CA GLY A 150 -13.17 17.46 -1.89
C GLY A 150 -11.90 17.57 -2.74
N LEU A 151 -10.76 17.92 -2.15
CA LEU A 151 -9.49 17.80 -2.85
C LEU A 151 -9.14 16.31 -3.09
N PRO A 152 -8.57 15.97 -4.25
CA PRO A 152 -7.93 14.67 -4.44
C PRO A 152 -6.87 14.41 -3.37
N VAL A 153 -6.71 13.14 -2.99
CA VAL A 153 -5.82 12.73 -1.90
C VAL A 153 -4.37 13.17 -2.16
N GLY A 154 -3.92 13.10 -3.42
CA GLY A 154 -2.60 13.58 -3.80
C GLY A 154 -2.38 15.06 -3.49
N TYR A 155 -3.35 15.91 -3.78
CA TYR A 155 -3.25 17.35 -3.45
C TYR A 155 -3.27 17.61 -1.94
N MET A 156 -4.01 16.81 -1.17
CA MET A 156 -3.99 16.90 0.30
C MET A 156 -2.58 16.64 0.85
N GLN A 157 -1.84 15.68 0.27
CA GLN A 157 -0.46 15.39 0.63
C GLN A 157 0.46 16.61 0.45
N PHE A 158 0.33 17.30 -0.69
CA PHE A 158 1.10 18.52 -0.92
C PHE A 158 0.73 19.66 0.04
N VAL A 159 -0.54 19.78 0.43
CA VAL A 159 -0.97 20.77 1.43
C VAL A 159 -0.36 20.47 2.81
N GLU A 160 -0.28 19.20 3.21
CA GLU A 160 0.43 18.78 4.44
C GLU A 160 1.90 19.20 4.40
N ILE A 161 2.59 18.97 3.29
CA ILE A 161 3.99 19.34 3.14
C ILE A 161 4.12 20.87 3.15
N ALA A 162 3.26 21.61 2.43
CA ALA A 162 3.25 23.07 2.43
C ALA A 162 3.04 23.65 3.83
N ARG A 163 2.20 23.02 4.66
CA ARG A 163 2.01 23.38 6.07
C ARG A 163 3.30 23.26 6.88
N GLU A 164 4.10 22.22 6.61
CA GLU A 164 5.39 22.07 7.28
C GLU A 164 6.42 23.09 6.78
N LEU A 165 6.42 23.41 5.46
CA LEU A 165 7.32 24.39 4.84
C LEU A 165 7.05 25.84 5.27
N ASP A 166 5.83 26.18 5.70
CA ASP A 166 5.47 27.48 6.24
C ASP A 166 6.10 27.74 7.62
N LYS A 167 6.64 26.70 8.29
CA LYS A 167 7.33 26.86 9.58
C LYS A 167 8.64 27.64 9.38
N LYS A 168 8.82 28.66 10.22
CA LYS A 168 10.08 29.41 10.25
C LYS A 168 11.20 28.50 10.78
N ASN A 169 12.38 28.59 10.17
CA ASN A 169 13.59 27.85 10.56
C ASN A 169 13.51 26.32 10.37
N LEU A 170 12.73 25.81 9.43
CA LEU A 170 12.74 24.39 9.12
C LEU A 170 14.13 23.95 8.64
N LYS A 171 14.75 23.00 9.34
CA LYS A 171 16.08 22.42 9.04
C LYS A 171 16.00 20.98 8.63
N LEU A 172 15.11 20.22 9.25
CA LEU A 172 14.87 18.80 8.98
C LEU A 172 13.38 18.56 8.75
N LEU A 173 13.04 18.01 7.59
CA LEU A 173 11.68 17.56 7.28
C LEU A 173 11.65 16.03 7.22
N VAL A 174 10.85 15.43 8.08
CA VAL A 174 10.59 13.99 8.07
C VAL A 174 9.34 13.72 7.25
N LEU A 175 9.45 12.82 6.28
CA LEU A 175 8.37 12.39 5.39
C LEU A 175 8.13 10.89 5.61
N ASP A 176 7.00 10.53 6.23
CA ASP A 176 6.64 9.14 6.54
C ASP A 176 5.65 8.60 5.50
N GLU A 177 6.14 7.76 4.58
CA GLU A 177 5.43 7.17 3.45
C GLU A 177 4.63 8.18 2.59
N PRO A 178 5.22 9.32 2.17
CA PRO A 178 4.48 10.41 1.56
C PRO A 178 3.94 10.08 0.16
N THR A 179 4.44 9.04 -0.49
CA THR A 179 4.04 8.60 -1.84
C THR A 179 3.02 7.46 -1.85
N ALA A 180 2.66 6.91 -0.68
CA ALA A 180 1.82 5.72 -0.57
C ALA A 180 0.42 5.86 -1.20
N VAL A 181 -0.10 7.09 -1.26
CA VAL A 181 -1.44 7.41 -1.77
C VAL A 181 -1.42 8.18 -3.10
N LEU A 182 -0.23 8.45 -3.63
CA LEU A 182 -0.04 9.23 -4.86
C LEU A 182 -0.09 8.35 -6.11
N THR A 183 -0.58 8.93 -7.20
CA THR A 183 -0.36 8.39 -8.54
C THR A 183 1.13 8.50 -8.91
N GLU A 184 1.59 7.75 -9.90
CA GLU A 184 2.99 7.76 -10.35
C GLU A 184 3.46 9.19 -10.70
N SER A 185 2.68 9.92 -11.50
CA SER A 185 3.02 11.29 -11.88
C SER A 185 3.02 12.29 -10.70
N GLU A 186 2.19 12.06 -9.67
CA GLU A 186 2.21 12.86 -8.44
C GLU A 186 3.43 12.51 -7.57
N ALA A 187 3.80 11.23 -7.52
CA ALA A 187 5.01 10.78 -6.84
C ALA A 187 6.26 11.42 -7.46
N ASP A 188 6.39 11.37 -8.79
CA ASP A 188 7.52 12.02 -9.51
C ASP A 188 7.63 13.52 -9.19
N ARG A 189 6.49 14.23 -9.16
CA ARG A 189 6.47 15.65 -8.77
C ARG A 189 6.95 15.86 -7.34
N LEU A 190 6.53 14.99 -6.42
CA LEU A 190 6.97 15.05 -5.02
C LEU A 190 8.48 14.79 -4.91
N LEU A 191 9.00 13.76 -5.57
CA LEU A 191 10.43 13.45 -5.58
C LEU A 191 11.25 14.61 -6.14
N ALA A 192 10.79 15.25 -7.23
CA ALA A 192 11.41 16.45 -7.77
C ALA A 192 11.35 17.62 -6.78
N ALA A 193 10.25 17.81 -6.06
CA ALA A 193 10.13 18.84 -5.03
C ALA A 193 11.09 18.57 -3.84
N MET A 194 11.25 17.32 -3.42
CA MET A 194 12.21 16.94 -2.37
C MET A 194 13.65 17.30 -2.76
N LYS A 195 14.07 17.01 -4.00
CA LYS A 195 15.39 17.41 -4.52
C LYS A 195 15.59 18.93 -4.43
N ARG A 196 14.59 19.72 -4.87
CA ARG A 196 14.64 21.19 -4.78
C ARG A 196 14.74 21.71 -3.34
N LEU A 197 14.03 21.09 -2.40
CA LEU A 197 14.07 21.46 -0.99
C LEU A 197 15.46 21.16 -0.37
N ALA A 198 16.05 20.02 -0.72
CA ALA A 198 17.40 19.67 -0.30
C ALA A 198 18.44 20.66 -0.84
N ASP A 199 18.34 21.06 -2.13
CA ASP A 199 19.18 22.08 -2.74
C ASP A 199 19.03 23.46 -2.06
N GLN A 200 17.87 23.75 -1.42
CA GLN A 200 17.65 24.94 -0.61
C GLN A 200 18.23 24.81 0.81
N GLY A 201 18.87 23.70 1.14
CA GLY A 201 19.51 23.44 2.44
C GLY A 201 18.60 22.82 3.50
N ILE A 202 17.40 22.37 3.16
CA ILE A 202 16.53 21.61 4.06
C ILE A 202 16.94 20.14 4.00
N SER A 203 17.32 19.56 5.13
CA SER A 203 17.58 18.13 5.22
C SER A 203 16.26 17.35 5.22
N LEU A 204 16.23 16.22 4.53
CA LEU A 204 15.03 15.37 4.41
C LEU A 204 15.32 13.98 4.97
N LEU A 205 14.47 13.51 5.86
CA LEU A 205 14.45 12.11 6.28
C LEU A 205 13.25 11.43 5.63
N PHE A 206 13.52 10.62 4.60
CA PHE A 206 12.52 9.99 3.75
C PHE A 206 12.29 8.54 4.17
N ILE A 207 11.10 8.24 4.65
CA ILE A 207 10.70 6.89 5.07
C ILE A 207 9.75 6.35 4.03
N THR A 208 10.13 5.26 3.38
CA THR A 208 9.32 4.58 2.37
C THR A 208 9.70 3.10 2.30
N HIS A 209 8.82 2.31 1.73
CA HIS A 209 9.07 0.93 1.34
C HIS A 209 9.27 0.78 -0.18
N ARG A 210 9.12 1.86 -0.96
CA ARG A 210 9.31 1.90 -2.42
C ARG A 210 10.78 2.15 -2.74
N LEU A 211 11.51 1.08 -2.98
CA LEU A 211 12.97 1.11 -3.09
C LEU A 211 13.45 1.85 -4.33
N ASP A 212 12.67 1.88 -5.40
CA ASP A 212 12.97 2.65 -6.62
C ASP A 212 13.03 4.15 -6.31
N GLU A 213 12.07 4.68 -5.56
CA GLU A 213 12.06 6.07 -5.11
C GLU A 213 13.27 6.40 -4.23
N VAL A 214 13.67 5.47 -3.35
CA VAL A 214 14.86 5.62 -2.50
C VAL A 214 16.11 5.78 -3.35
N LEU A 215 16.29 4.92 -4.36
CA LEU A 215 17.44 4.97 -5.26
C LEU A 215 17.46 6.23 -6.13
N GLU A 216 16.28 6.80 -6.43
CA GLU A 216 16.17 7.99 -7.27
C GLU A 216 16.56 9.29 -6.54
N VAL A 217 16.20 9.43 -5.25
CA VAL A 217 16.30 10.73 -4.58
C VAL A 217 17.34 10.81 -3.47
N SER A 218 17.73 9.69 -2.85
CA SER A 218 18.55 9.71 -1.65
C SER A 218 20.04 9.79 -1.96
N GLN A 219 20.80 10.38 -1.05
CA GLN A 219 22.27 10.32 -1.04
C GLN A 219 22.76 9.14 -0.20
N ASN A 220 22.15 8.92 0.96
CA ASN A 220 22.48 7.81 1.86
C ASN A 220 21.21 7.08 2.33
N ILE A 221 21.38 5.82 2.67
CA ILE A 221 20.28 4.91 3.05
C ILE A 221 20.65 4.18 4.33
N THR A 222 19.80 4.29 5.35
CA THR A 222 19.87 3.46 6.56
C THR A 222 18.82 2.36 6.47
N VAL A 223 19.25 1.11 6.65
CA VAL A 223 18.37 -0.06 6.67
C VAL A 223 18.16 -0.54 8.09
N LEU A 224 16.92 -0.59 8.53
CA LEU A 224 16.51 -1.17 9.81
C LEU A 224 15.86 -2.53 9.62
N ARG A 225 16.23 -3.48 10.50
CA ARG A 225 15.58 -4.79 10.59
C ARG A 225 15.55 -5.25 12.05
N ASP A 226 14.37 -5.66 12.53
CA ASP A 226 14.15 -6.19 13.89
C ASP A 226 14.71 -5.30 15.02
N GLY A 227 14.61 -3.97 14.82
CA GLY A 227 15.09 -2.97 15.78
C GLY A 227 16.59 -2.69 15.73
N GLU A 228 17.32 -3.23 14.78
CA GLU A 228 18.75 -3.03 14.57
C GLU A 228 19.04 -2.29 13.26
N GLN A 229 20.08 -1.48 13.24
CA GLN A 229 20.63 -0.93 12.01
C GLN A 229 21.52 -1.99 11.35
N VAL A 230 21.03 -2.59 10.27
CA VAL A 230 21.75 -3.67 9.56
C VAL A 230 22.69 -3.13 8.48
N ALA A 231 22.41 -1.93 7.95
CA ALA A 231 23.29 -1.26 7.01
C ALA A 231 23.11 0.26 7.05
N ASN A 232 24.17 0.96 6.67
CA ASN A 232 24.16 2.37 6.28
C ASN A 232 25.12 2.51 5.09
N LEU A 233 24.58 2.88 3.93
CA LEU A 233 25.35 2.89 2.68
C LEU A 233 24.93 4.06 1.78
N PRO A 234 25.87 4.57 0.97
CA PRO A 234 25.54 5.56 -0.05
C PRO A 234 24.68 4.89 -1.14
N THR A 235 23.80 5.66 -1.77
CA THR A 235 22.90 5.17 -2.84
C THR A 235 23.67 4.57 -4.01
N SER A 236 24.89 5.07 -4.30
CA SER A 236 25.77 4.51 -5.35
C SER A 236 26.17 3.05 -5.14
N GLU A 237 26.08 2.53 -3.91
CA GLU A 237 26.38 1.15 -3.56
C GLU A 237 25.14 0.29 -3.35
N ALA A 238 23.93 0.88 -3.55
CA ALA A 238 22.65 0.24 -3.36
C ALA A 238 22.05 -0.25 -4.68
N SER A 239 21.26 -1.32 -4.60
CA SER A 239 20.31 -1.72 -5.64
C SER A 239 19.02 -2.17 -4.96
N VAL A 240 17.92 -2.26 -5.72
CA VAL A 240 16.62 -2.73 -5.19
C VAL A 240 16.78 -4.08 -4.52
N GLU A 241 17.48 -5.01 -5.17
CA GLU A 241 17.71 -6.37 -4.68
C GLU A 241 18.52 -6.35 -3.37
N LYS A 242 19.62 -5.59 -3.33
CA LYS A 242 20.48 -5.49 -2.15
C LYS A 242 19.75 -4.90 -0.96
N LEU A 243 18.96 -3.83 -1.18
CA LEU A 243 18.15 -3.22 -0.12
C LEU A 243 17.08 -4.20 0.37
N ALA A 244 16.39 -4.87 -0.53
CA ALA A 244 15.38 -5.87 -0.19
C ALA A 244 16.01 -7.05 0.61
N GLU A 245 17.17 -7.57 0.21
CA GLU A 245 17.89 -8.60 0.96
C GLU A 245 18.27 -8.15 2.37
N LEU A 246 18.78 -6.92 2.51
CA LEU A 246 19.13 -6.35 3.81
C LEU A 246 17.91 -6.18 4.71
N MET A 247 16.77 -5.74 4.16
CA MET A 247 15.53 -5.55 4.90
C MET A 247 14.95 -6.88 5.39
N VAL A 248 14.94 -7.92 4.53
CA VAL A 248 14.34 -9.24 4.81
C VAL A 248 15.32 -10.18 5.54
N GLY A 249 16.61 -10.00 5.35
CA GLY A 249 17.68 -10.81 5.99
C GLY A 249 17.93 -12.18 5.35
N ARG A 250 17.39 -12.43 4.17
CA ARG A 250 17.63 -13.65 3.37
C ARG A 250 17.71 -13.29 1.90
N LYS A 251 18.49 -14.07 1.13
CA LYS A 251 18.53 -13.90 -0.32
C LYS A 251 17.14 -14.09 -0.91
N ILE A 252 16.74 -13.14 -1.74
CA ILE A 252 15.48 -13.18 -2.48
C ILE A 252 15.82 -13.86 -3.81
N ASP A 253 15.66 -15.20 -3.87
CA ASP A 253 15.80 -15.93 -5.12
C ASP A 253 14.51 -15.72 -5.95
N MET A 254 14.59 -14.86 -6.97
CA MET A 254 13.46 -14.52 -7.85
C MET A 254 13.34 -15.49 -9.05
N THR A 255 14.14 -16.57 -9.08
CA THR A 255 14.27 -17.45 -10.25
C THR A 255 14.05 -18.92 -9.91
N ALA A 256 12.81 -19.33 -9.72
CA ALA A 256 12.47 -20.74 -9.83
C ALA A 256 11.27 -20.91 -10.78
N ARG A 257 11.53 -20.76 -12.10
CA ARG A 257 10.60 -21.20 -13.14
C ARG A 257 10.84 -22.67 -13.46
N ASP A 258 9.76 -23.41 -13.50
CA ASP A 258 9.77 -24.81 -13.93
C ASP A 258 9.41 -24.87 -15.44
N HIS A 259 10.45 -24.85 -16.31
CA HIS A 259 10.29 -24.92 -17.76
C HIS A 259 9.50 -26.17 -18.24
N ALA A 260 9.48 -27.23 -17.45
CA ALA A 260 8.70 -28.43 -17.75
C ALA A 260 7.17 -28.18 -17.72
N LYS A 261 6.72 -27.11 -17.04
CA LYS A 261 5.31 -26.75 -16.95
C LYS A 261 4.83 -25.94 -18.17
N GLU A 262 5.69 -25.16 -18.80
CA GLU A 262 5.32 -24.32 -19.95
C GLU A 262 4.76 -25.17 -21.11
N GLU A 263 5.43 -26.25 -21.48
CA GLU A 263 4.94 -27.18 -22.56
C GLU A 263 3.65 -27.90 -22.18
N SER A 264 3.44 -28.18 -20.87
CA SER A 264 2.21 -28.83 -20.40
C SER A 264 1.03 -27.87 -20.38
N MET A 265 1.27 -26.57 -20.10
CA MET A 265 0.24 -25.55 -20.04
C MET A 265 -0.30 -25.13 -21.40
N GLU A 266 0.49 -25.22 -22.49
CA GLU A 266 -0.03 -24.96 -23.84
C GLU A 266 -1.12 -25.95 -24.27
N LYS A 267 -1.10 -27.17 -23.73
CA LYS A 267 -2.05 -28.25 -23.99
C LYS A 267 -3.16 -28.37 -22.95
N ALA A 268 -3.15 -27.52 -21.91
CA ALA A 268 -4.12 -27.59 -20.83
C ALA A 268 -5.53 -27.15 -21.29
N GLU A 269 -6.55 -27.83 -20.78
CA GLU A 269 -7.95 -27.52 -21.07
C GLU A 269 -8.33 -26.12 -20.55
N THR A 270 -9.20 -25.42 -21.30
CA THR A 270 -9.79 -24.15 -20.87
C THR A 270 -10.78 -24.42 -19.75
N LEU A 271 -10.47 -23.90 -18.55
CA LEU A 271 -11.33 -24.01 -17.37
C LEU A 271 -12.37 -22.89 -17.33
N LEU A 272 -11.94 -21.64 -17.59
CA LEU A 272 -12.80 -20.47 -17.57
C LEU A 272 -12.67 -19.72 -18.90
N ARG A 273 -13.80 -19.32 -19.48
CA ARG A 273 -13.85 -18.54 -20.73
C ARG A 273 -14.87 -17.42 -20.57
N MET A 274 -14.42 -16.21 -20.80
CA MET A 274 -15.26 -15.02 -20.88
C MET A 274 -15.36 -14.56 -22.33
N GLU A 275 -16.57 -14.20 -22.76
CA GLU A 275 -16.85 -13.72 -24.11
C GLU A 275 -17.54 -12.38 -24.05
N ASN A 276 -16.92 -11.37 -24.66
CA ASN A 276 -17.42 -10.00 -24.75
C ASN A 276 -17.91 -9.45 -23.40
N LEU A 277 -17.06 -9.61 -22.37
CA LEU A 277 -17.38 -9.16 -21.00
C LEU A 277 -17.30 -7.65 -20.92
N TRP A 278 -18.39 -7.03 -20.49
CA TRP A 278 -18.48 -5.61 -20.12
C TRP A 278 -18.76 -5.50 -18.64
N VAL A 279 -18.08 -4.58 -17.96
CA VAL A 279 -18.30 -4.35 -16.53
C VAL A 279 -18.40 -2.86 -16.26
N HIS A 280 -19.45 -2.45 -15.58
CA HIS A 280 -19.66 -1.07 -15.15
C HIS A 280 -19.17 -0.88 -13.71
N MET A 281 -17.88 -0.66 -13.58
CA MET A 281 -17.23 -0.32 -12.30
C MET A 281 -16.57 1.05 -12.42
N PRO A 282 -17.01 2.07 -11.64
CA PRO A 282 -16.43 3.41 -11.72
C PRO A 282 -14.91 3.39 -11.52
N GLY A 283 -14.18 3.92 -12.49
CA GLY A 283 -12.72 3.95 -12.49
C GLY A 283 -12.03 2.65 -12.93
N GLU A 284 -12.76 1.55 -13.15
CA GLU A 284 -12.23 0.25 -13.61
C GLU A 284 -13.22 -0.42 -14.60
N GLU A 285 -13.68 0.35 -15.58
CA GLU A 285 -14.59 -0.15 -16.62
C GLU A 285 -13.96 -1.20 -17.52
N VAL A 286 -14.72 -2.25 -17.85
CA VAL A 286 -14.33 -3.30 -18.82
C VAL A 286 -15.18 -3.19 -20.06
N LYS A 287 -14.56 -3.27 -21.25
CA LYS A 287 -15.20 -2.96 -22.54
C LYS A 287 -14.98 -4.10 -23.55
N GLY A 288 -15.80 -5.17 -23.43
CA GLY A 288 -15.83 -6.26 -24.39
C GLY A 288 -14.61 -7.20 -24.34
N VAL A 289 -14.10 -7.49 -23.13
CA VAL A 289 -12.96 -8.40 -22.95
C VAL A 289 -13.41 -9.84 -23.23
N SER A 290 -12.64 -10.53 -24.07
CA SER A 290 -12.73 -11.98 -24.31
C SER A 290 -11.41 -12.62 -23.94
N LEU A 291 -11.41 -13.56 -22.99
CA LEU A 291 -10.20 -14.15 -22.41
C LEU A 291 -10.48 -15.59 -21.96
N GLU A 292 -9.48 -16.45 -22.08
CA GLU A 292 -9.51 -17.83 -21.61
C GLU A 292 -8.47 -18.06 -20.53
N VAL A 293 -8.86 -18.79 -19.49
CA VAL A 293 -8.00 -19.22 -18.38
C VAL A 293 -7.91 -20.74 -18.40
N ARG A 294 -6.69 -21.26 -18.42
CA ARG A 294 -6.41 -22.68 -18.48
C ARG A 294 -6.44 -23.31 -17.08
N LYS A 295 -6.76 -24.58 -17.00
CA LYS A 295 -6.79 -25.31 -15.72
C LYS A 295 -5.38 -25.41 -15.12
N GLY A 296 -5.26 -25.04 -13.84
CA GLY A 296 -3.98 -25.03 -13.11
C GLY A 296 -3.01 -23.92 -13.52
N GLU A 297 -3.49 -22.92 -14.28
CA GLU A 297 -2.71 -21.74 -14.67
C GLU A 297 -2.70 -20.67 -13.56
N ILE A 298 -1.62 -19.91 -13.49
CA ILE A 298 -1.60 -18.59 -12.87
C ILE A 298 -1.63 -17.57 -14.00
N LEU A 299 -2.79 -16.99 -14.28
CA LEU A 299 -2.93 -15.91 -15.27
C LEU A 299 -2.78 -14.55 -14.58
N GLY A 300 -1.81 -13.76 -15.01
CA GLY A 300 -1.64 -12.37 -14.60
C GLY A 300 -2.54 -11.43 -15.39
N LEU A 301 -3.20 -10.48 -14.73
CA LEU A 301 -3.88 -9.34 -15.34
C LEU A 301 -3.11 -8.07 -15.01
N GLY A 302 -2.40 -7.53 -15.99
CA GLY A 302 -1.59 -6.32 -15.91
C GLY A 302 -2.23 -5.13 -16.61
N GLY A 303 -1.68 -3.95 -16.39
CA GLY A 303 -2.11 -2.68 -16.96
C GLY A 303 -2.04 -1.55 -15.94
N LEU A 304 -2.16 -0.31 -16.40
CA LEU A 304 -2.16 0.86 -15.52
C LEU A 304 -3.39 0.89 -14.60
N ALA A 305 -3.31 1.63 -13.50
CA ALA A 305 -4.45 1.84 -12.61
C ALA A 305 -5.60 2.56 -13.35
N GLY A 306 -6.84 2.17 -13.10
CA GLY A 306 -8.00 2.74 -13.78
C GLY A 306 -8.27 2.21 -15.19
N HIS A 307 -7.50 1.23 -15.66
CA HIS A 307 -7.64 0.67 -17.01
C HIS A 307 -8.53 -0.58 -17.10
N GLY A 308 -9.26 -0.93 -16.04
CA GLY A 308 -10.30 -1.98 -16.09
C GLY A 308 -9.85 -3.36 -15.63
N LYS A 309 -8.59 -3.58 -15.26
CA LYS A 309 -8.10 -4.89 -14.84
C LYS A 309 -8.78 -5.42 -13.57
N ILE A 310 -9.08 -4.54 -12.61
CA ILE A 310 -9.79 -4.88 -11.36
C ILE A 310 -11.27 -5.19 -11.65
N GLY A 311 -11.87 -4.49 -12.60
CA GLY A 311 -13.26 -4.67 -13.00
C GLY A 311 -13.58 -6.09 -13.47
N ILE A 312 -12.63 -6.80 -14.09
CA ILE A 312 -12.85 -8.16 -14.61
C ILE A 312 -13.28 -9.12 -13.49
N ALA A 313 -12.50 -9.20 -12.41
CA ALA A 313 -12.84 -10.08 -11.28
C ALA A 313 -14.14 -9.65 -10.58
N ASN A 314 -14.34 -8.35 -10.38
CA ASN A 314 -15.55 -7.79 -9.76
C ASN A 314 -16.82 -8.09 -10.58
N GLY A 315 -16.75 -8.00 -11.93
CA GLY A 315 -17.86 -8.33 -12.81
C GLY A 315 -18.18 -9.83 -12.83
N ILE A 316 -17.17 -10.70 -12.91
CA ILE A 316 -17.34 -12.16 -12.88
C ILE A 316 -17.95 -12.62 -11.56
N MET A 317 -17.51 -12.05 -10.44
CA MET A 317 -18.03 -12.37 -9.11
C MET A 317 -19.38 -11.74 -8.80
N GLY A 318 -19.97 -10.98 -9.74
CA GLY A 318 -21.29 -10.34 -9.60
C GLY A 318 -21.29 -9.17 -8.61
N LEU A 319 -20.14 -8.55 -8.33
CA LEU A 319 -20.01 -7.40 -7.43
C LEU A 319 -20.22 -6.07 -8.16
N SER A 320 -20.05 -6.06 -9.48
CA SER A 320 -20.31 -4.93 -10.37
C SER A 320 -21.19 -5.37 -11.53
N ALA A 321 -22.09 -4.47 -11.98
CA ALA A 321 -22.99 -4.76 -13.09
C ALA A 321 -22.20 -5.15 -14.35
N SER A 322 -22.49 -6.31 -14.92
CA SER A 322 -21.78 -6.87 -16.04
C SER A 322 -22.71 -7.47 -17.10
N THR A 323 -22.23 -7.48 -18.34
CA THR A 323 -22.88 -8.14 -19.49
C THR A 323 -21.85 -8.93 -20.27
N GLY A 324 -22.31 -9.84 -21.15
CA GLY A 324 -21.47 -10.80 -21.87
C GLY A 324 -21.78 -12.22 -21.45
N LYS A 325 -20.83 -13.13 -21.67
CA LYS A 325 -21.01 -14.55 -21.32
C LYS A 325 -19.78 -15.06 -20.57
N LEU A 326 -20.04 -15.88 -19.56
CA LEU A 326 -19.03 -16.56 -18.76
C LEU A 326 -19.29 -18.07 -18.80
N TYR A 327 -18.26 -18.83 -19.14
CA TYR A 327 -18.31 -20.30 -19.16
C TYR A 327 -17.25 -20.87 -18.23
N LYS A 328 -17.61 -21.87 -17.43
CA LYS A 328 -16.67 -22.70 -16.65
C LYS A 328 -16.91 -24.16 -16.98
N ASP A 329 -15.84 -24.89 -17.29
CA ASP A 329 -15.91 -26.28 -17.78
C ASP A 329 -16.95 -26.44 -18.92
N GLY A 330 -17.03 -25.46 -19.82
CA GLY A 330 -17.98 -25.42 -20.92
C GLY A 330 -19.45 -25.11 -20.55
N ARG A 331 -19.75 -24.91 -19.27
CA ARG A 331 -21.09 -24.55 -18.77
C ARG A 331 -21.20 -23.03 -18.55
N GLU A 332 -22.30 -22.45 -19.00
CA GLU A 332 -22.56 -21.03 -18.78
C GLU A 332 -22.86 -20.75 -17.31
N ILE A 333 -22.21 -19.73 -16.76
CA ILE A 333 -22.39 -19.21 -15.37
C ILE A 333 -23.13 -17.87 -15.48
N ALA A 334 -24.15 -17.69 -14.65
CA ALA A 334 -24.90 -16.44 -14.62
C ALA A 334 -24.03 -15.31 -14.08
N LEU A 335 -23.97 -14.20 -14.83
CA LEU A 335 -23.37 -12.94 -14.37
C LEU A 335 -24.31 -12.21 -13.41
N ASN A 336 -23.79 -11.24 -12.66
CA ASN A 336 -24.52 -10.43 -11.66
C ASN A 336 -25.17 -11.26 -10.53
N ASP A 337 -24.69 -12.47 -10.31
CA ASP A 337 -25.13 -13.37 -9.24
C ASP A 337 -23.92 -13.93 -8.47
N PRO A 338 -23.54 -13.30 -7.34
CA PRO A 338 -22.42 -13.78 -6.53
C PRO A 338 -22.58 -15.22 -6.03
N VAL A 339 -23.82 -15.65 -5.80
CA VAL A 339 -24.08 -17.03 -5.33
C VAL A 339 -23.79 -18.03 -6.43
N SER A 340 -24.16 -17.71 -7.68
CA SER A 340 -23.84 -18.53 -8.86
C SER A 340 -22.34 -18.64 -9.08
N ALA A 341 -21.60 -17.53 -8.92
CA ALA A 341 -20.13 -17.53 -9.01
C ALA A 341 -19.49 -18.43 -7.95
N LEU A 342 -19.90 -18.29 -6.69
CA LEU A 342 -19.38 -19.10 -5.57
C LEU A 342 -19.73 -20.59 -5.72
N ASN A 343 -20.96 -20.92 -6.12
CA ASN A 343 -21.40 -22.28 -6.35
C ASN A 343 -20.74 -22.89 -7.60
N GLY A 344 -20.32 -22.05 -8.55
CA GLY A 344 -19.50 -22.41 -9.68
C GLY A 344 -18.05 -22.74 -9.33
N GLY A 345 -17.67 -22.75 -8.04
CA GLY A 345 -16.30 -23.05 -7.59
C GLY A 345 -15.32 -21.91 -7.80
N MET A 346 -15.80 -20.67 -7.87
CA MET A 346 -14.96 -19.46 -7.92
C MET A 346 -14.91 -18.79 -6.54
N ALA A 347 -13.75 -18.23 -6.19
CA ALA A 347 -13.59 -17.42 -4.98
C ALA A 347 -12.79 -16.15 -5.30
N PHE A 348 -12.91 -15.13 -4.45
CA PHE A 348 -12.33 -13.83 -4.68
C PHE A 348 -11.65 -13.24 -3.43
N VAL A 349 -10.45 -12.76 -3.63
CA VAL A 349 -9.70 -11.94 -2.67
C VAL A 349 -9.63 -10.52 -3.24
N SER A 350 -10.38 -9.60 -2.63
CA SER A 350 -10.52 -8.21 -3.09
C SER A 350 -9.27 -7.39 -2.80
N GLU A 351 -9.04 -6.38 -3.60
CA GLU A 351 -8.05 -5.31 -3.42
C GLU A 351 -8.30 -4.48 -2.15
N ASP A 352 -9.57 -4.32 -1.76
CA ASP A 352 -9.94 -3.65 -0.51
C ASP A 352 -10.04 -4.66 0.64
N ARG A 353 -8.90 -5.02 1.18
CA ARG A 353 -8.77 -5.95 2.30
C ARG A 353 -9.55 -5.50 3.54
N ARG A 354 -9.51 -4.18 3.86
CA ARG A 354 -10.05 -3.64 5.11
C ARG A 354 -11.52 -3.28 5.04
N GLY A 355 -12.00 -2.80 3.90
CA GLY A 355 -13.41 -2.41 3.70
C GLY A 355 -14.29 -3.59 3.29
N LEU A 356 -13.80 -4.44 2.36
CA LEU A 356 -14.58 -5.53 1.77
C LEU A 356 -14.06 -6.93 2.16
N GLY A 357 -12.75 -7.06 2.32
CA GLY A 357 -12.12 -8.36 2.52
C GLY A 357 -12.36 -8.97 3.90
N LEU A 358 -12.33 -8.18 4.96
CA LEU A 358 -12.31 -8.64 6.36
C LEU A 358 -13.30 -7.90 7.25
N LEU A 359 -13.88 -8.62 8.19
CA LEU A 359 -14.59 -8.09 9.34
C LEU A 359 -13.57 -7.78 10.44
N LEU A 360 -13.00 -6.57 10.45
CA LEU A 360 -11.85 -6.21 11.28
C LEU A 360 -12.11 -6.35 12.79
N ASP A 361 -13.34 -6.11 13.23
CA ASP A 361 -13.77 -6.20 14.63
C ASP A 361 -14.22 -7.62 15.05
N GLN A 362 -14.04 -8.60 14.17
CA GLN A 362 -14.35 -10.00 14.43
C GLN A 362 -13.05 -10.83 14.54
N SER A 363 -13.21 -12.04 15.14
CA SER A 363 -12.11 -12.98 15.28
C SER A 363 -11.59 -13.50 13.93
N ILE A 364 -10.36 -14.01 13.94
CA ILE A 364 -9.76 -14.67 12.78
C ILE A 364 -10.62 -15.88 12.37
N GLU A 365 -11.04 -16.71 13.33
CA GLU A 365 -11.85 -17.91 13.05
C GLU A 365 -13.17 -17.57 12.36
N LEU A 366 -13.86 -16.50 12.79
CA LEU A 366 -15.10 -16.09 12.15
C LEU A 366 -14.86 -15.56 10.74
N ASN A 367 -13.81 -14.75 10.54
CA ASN A 367 -13.44 -14.26 9.20
C ASN A 367 -13.18 -15.42 8.22
N ILE A 368 -12.49 -16.46 8.65
CA ILE A 368 -12.16 -17.62 7.80
C ILE A 368 -13.43 -18.34 7.33
N VAL A 369 -14.43 -18.54 8.20
CA VAL A 369 -15.56 -19.42 7.90
C VAL A 369 -16.84 -18.71 7.44
N VAL A 370 -16.98 -17.40 7.68
CA VAL A 370 -18.25 -16.68 7.49
C VAL A 370 -18.83 -16.84 6.08
N GLN A 371 -17.99 -16.78 5.06
CA GLN A 371 -18.43 -16.90 3.67
C GLN A 371 -18.93 -18.31 3.33
N ALA A 372 -18.24 -19.35 3.83
CA ALA A 372 -18.66 -20.74 3.66
C ALA A 372 -19.91 -21.08 4.49
N MET A 373 -20.10 -20.43 5.63
CA MET A 373 -21.34 -20.53 6.40
C MET A 373 -22.54 -20.00 5.61
N GLN A 374 -22.38 -18.84 4.99
CA GLN A 374 -23.44 -18.16 4.26
C GLN A 374 -23.77 -18.84 2.91
N SER A 375 -22.75 -19.18 2.12
CA SER A 375 -22.94 -19.68 0.76
C SER A 375 -23.13 -21.20 0.68
N GLN A 376 -22.46 -21.96 1.57
CA GLN A 376 -22.43 -23.43 1.50
C GLN A 376 -23.06 -24.11 2.71
N ASN A 377 -23.59 -23.36 3.68
CA ASN A 377 -24.08 -23.88 4.97
C ASN A 377 -23.07 -24.74 5.74
N LYS A 378 -21.77 -24.64 5.45
CA LYS A 378 -20.71 -25.30 6.21
C LYS A 378 -20.61 -24.69 7.62
N PHE A 379 -20.09 -25.44 8.58
CA PHE A 379 -19.90 -25.00 9.98
C PHE A 379 -21.19 -24.64 10.72
N LEU A 380 -22.33 -25.13 10.24
CA LEU A 380 -23.64 -24.99 10.89
C LEU A 380 -24.17 -26.33 11.35
N ARG A 381 -24.81 -26.37 12.53
CA ARG A 381 -25.52 -27.52 13.10
C ARG A 381 -27.03 -27.26 13.14
N GLY A 382 -27.81 -28.30 13.00
CA GLY A 382 -29.28 -28.28 13.06
C GLY A 382 -29.93 -28.09 11.70
N SER A 383 -31.09 -28.74 11.52
CA SER A 383 -31.87 -28.69 10.26
C SER A 383 -32.85 -27.53 10.25
N PHE A 384 -33.47 -27.21 11.37
CA PHE A 384 -34.49 -26.14 11.48
C PHE A 384 -33.92 -24.87 12.07
N PHE A 385 -33.14 -24.95 13.15
CA PHE A 385 -32.38 -23.83 13.70
C PHE A 385 -30.91 -24.08 13.41
N LYS A 386 -30.36 -23.33 12.44
CA LYS A 386 -28.94 -23.40 12.09
C LYS A 386 -28.12 -22.61 13.12
N MET A 387 -27.36 -23.33 13.93
CA MET A 387 -26.44 -22.74 14.91
C MET A 387 -24.99 -22.97 14.47
N MET A 388 -24.12 -22.06 14.76
CA MET A 388 -22.69 -22.17 14.47
C MET A 388 -22.08 -23.36 15.27
N ASP A 389 -21.35 -24.21 14.56
CA ASP A 389 -20.55 -25.29 15.16
C ASP A 389 -19.18 -24.76 15.59
N SER A 390 -19.14 -24.13 16.75
CA SER A 390 -17.92 -23.47 17.26
C SER A 390 -16.71 -24.44 17.37
N LYS A 391 -16.92 -25.73 17.58
CA LYS A 391 -15.83 -26.70 17.64
C LYS A 391 -15.22 -26.92 16.26
N ASN A 392 -16.04 -27.17 15.25
CA ASN A 392 -15.60 -27.38 13.87
C ASN A 392 -15.00 -26.09 13.26
N VAL A 393 -15.58 -24.92 13.59
CA VAL A 393 -15.02 -23.60 13.22
C VAL A 393 -13.61 -23.46 13.76
N ARG A 394 -13.39 -23.72 15.04
CA ARG A 394 -12.09 -23.60 15.69
C ARG A 394 -11.06 -24.57 15.10
N GLU A 395 -11.42 -25.83 14.93
CA GLU A 395 -10.54 -26.85 14.35
C GLU A 395 -10.10 -26.46 12.93
N HIS A 396 -11.04 -26.00 12.10
CA HIS A 396 -10.75 -25.53 10.74
C HIS A 396 -9.86 -24.27 10.75
N ALA A 397 -10.17 -23.29 11.60
CA ALA A 397 -9.38 -22.08 11.70
C ALA A 397 -7.94 -22.35 12.16
N LEU A 398 -7.73 -23.22 13.13
CA LEU A 398 -6.40 -23.65 13.57
C LEU A 398 -5.62 -24.33 12.43
N LYS A 399 -6.30 -25.17 11.63
CA LYS A 399 -5.71 -25.76 10.44
C LYS A 399 -5.26 -24.68 9.44
N MET A 400 -6.14 -23.74 9.08
CA MET A 400 -5.82 -22.66 8.14
C MET A 400 -4.69 -21.75 8.65
N ILE A 401 -4.69 -21.45 9.95
CA ILE A 401 -3.63 -20.66 10.60
C ILE A 401 -2.28 -21.37 10.43
N LYS A 402 -2.24 -22.68 10.63
CA LYS A 402 -1.02 -23.48 10.49
C LYS A 402 -0.60 -23.60 9.02
N ASP A 403 -1.53 -23.98 8.13
CA ASP A 403 -1.24 -24.26 6.71
C ASP A 403 -0.74 -23.01 5.96
N LEU A 404 -1.25 -21.81 6.35
CA LEU A 404 -0.86 -20.54 5.74
C LEU A 404 0.16 -19.75 6.58
N ASP A 405 0.67 -20.32 7.67
CA ASP A 405 1.61 -19.64 8.59
C ASP A 405 1.09 -18.24 9.00
N ILE A 406 -0.15 -18.17 9.49
CA ILE A 406 -0.73 -16.91 9.99
C ILE A 406 -0.18 -16.63 11.38
N ARG A 407 0.63 -15.57 11.52
CA ARG A 407 1.21 -15.19 12.82
C ARG A 407 0.16 -14.45 13.65
N CYS A 408 -0.35 -15.11 14.67
CA CYS A 408 -1.38 -14.61 15.59
C CYS A 408 -1.23 -15.24 16.98
N THR A 409 -1.92 -14.67 17.98
CA THR A 409 -1.96 -15.22 19.35
C THR A 409 -2.98 -16.36 19.50
N GLY A 410 -3.85 -16.55 18.50
CA GLY A 410 -4.87 -17.60 18.45
C GLY A 410 -6.04 -17.24 17.55
N PRO A 411 -6.94 -18.21 17.27
CA PRO A 411 -8.06 -18.01 16.32
C PRO A 411 -9.08 -16.97 16.82
N GLU A 412 -9.16 -16.70 18.10
CA GLU A 412 -10.05 -15.70 18.71
C GLU A 412 -9.52 -14.26 18.61
N GLN A 413 -8.26 -14.06 18.19
CA GLN A 413 -7.69 -12.73 18.05
C GLN A 413 -8.50 -11.89 17.07
N LEU A 414 -8.76 -10.63 17.43
CA LEU A 414 -9.40 -9.67 16.51
C LEU A 414 -8.50 -9.41 15.30
N THR A 415 -9.08 -9.51 14.11
CA THR A 415 -8.35 -9.42 12.83
C THR A 415 -7.66 -8.07 12.63
N ARG A 416 -8.22 -6.98 13.17
CA ARG A 416 -7.59 -5.64 13.14
C ARG A 416 -6.21 -5.56 13.81
N ARG A 417 -5.88 -6.49 14.72
CA ARG A 417 -4.60 -6.53 15.44
C ARG A 417 -3.49 -7.26 14.66
N LEU A 418 -3.80 -7.81 13.51
CA LEU A 418 -2.83 -8.47 12.64
C LEU A 418 -2.08 -7.44 11.80
N SER A 419 -0.81 -7.77 11.44
CA SER A 419 -0.07 -7.05 10.38
C SER A 419 -0.76 -7.21 9.03
N GLY A 420 -0.47 -6.30 8.08
CA GLY A 420 -1.04 -6.32 6.74
C GLY A 420 -0.88 -7.66 6.02
N GLY A 421 0.32 -8.25 6.05
CA GLY A 421 0.57 -9.57 5.46
C GLY A 421 -0.23 -10.71 6.10
N ASN A 422 -0.40 -10.69 7.44
CA ASN A 422 -1.24 -11.70 8.12
C ASN A 422 -2.73 -11.48 7.86
N GLN A 423 -3.21 -10.24 7.74
CA GLN A 423 -4.56 -9.94 7.29
C GLN A 423 -4.81 -10.48 5.87
N GLN A 424 -3.85 -10.34 4.96
CA GLN A 424 -3.94 -10.89 3.61
C GLN A 424 -4.03 -12.43 3.61
N LYS A 425 -3.23 -13.09 4.45
CA LYS A 425 -3.31 -14.54 4.64
C LYS A 425 -4.68 -14.98 5.17
N VAL A 426 -5.34 -14.19 6.04
CA VAL A 426 -6.72 -14.45 6.48
C VAL A 426 -7.72 -14.29 5.33
N CYS A 427 -7.56 -13.29 4.44
CA CYS A 427 -8.40 -13.17 3.24
C CYS A 427 -8.27 -14.39 2.33
N ILE A 428 -7.04 -14.88 2.13
CA ILE A 428 -6.77 -16.09 1.35
C ILE A 428 -7.38 -17.32 2.04
N ALA A 429 -7.21 -17.47 3.37
CA ALA A 429 -7.81 -18.56 4.15
C ALA A 429 -9.34 -18.60 4.01
N LYS A 430 -9.99 -17.43 4.05
CA LYS A 430 -11.44 -17.27 3.85
C LYS A 430 -11.86 -17.77 2.46
N ALA A 431 -11.13 -17.38 1.41
CA ALA A 431 -11.41 -17.82 0.04
C ALA A 431 -11.19 -19.34 -0.13
N LEU A 432 -10.09 -19.88 0.41
CA LEU A 432 -9.77 -21.31 0.35
C LEU A 432 -10.77 -22.19 1.11
N THR A 433 -11.42 -21.66 2.15
CA THR A 433 -12.46 -22.39 2.91
C THR A 433 -13.67 -22.75 2.04
N LEU A 434 -13.87 -22.06 0.92
CA LEU A 434 -14.87 -22.41 -0.10
C LEU A 434 -14.46 -23.61 -0.95
N ASN A 435 -13.19 -24.00 -0.95
CA ASN A 435 -12.58 -25.01 -1.80
C ASN A 435 -12.74 -24.68 -3.30
N PRO A 436 -12.22 -23.54 -3.76
CA PRO A 436 -12.42 -23.08 -5.14
C PRO A 436 -11.55 -23.83 -6.15
N ASP A 437 -12.06 -23.96 -7.39
CA ASP A 437 -11.29 -24.37 -8.56
C ASP A 437 -10.55 -23.16 -9.17
N VAL A 438 -11.19 -21.98 -9.09
CA VAL A 438 -10.64 -20.70 -9.59
C VAL A 438 -10.60 -19.69 -8.44
N LEU A 439 -9.43 -19.13 -8.19
CA LEU A 439 -9.20 -18.08 -7.21
C LEU A 439 -8.82 -16.77 -7.92
N PHE A 440 -9.69 -15.79 -7.87
CA PHE A 440 -9.37 -14.41 -8.28
C PHE A 440 -8.69 -13.69 -7.12
N VAL A 441 -7.57 -13.03 -7.39
CA VAL A 441 -6.81 -12.30 -6.38
C VAL A 441 -6.45 -10.93 -6.94
N SER A 442 -7.10 -9.88 -6.40
CA SER A 442 -6.85 -8.51 -6.85
C SER A 442 -5.89 -7.80 -5.89
N GLU A 443 -4.78 -7.27 -6.45
CA GLU A 443 -3.77 -6.48 -5.74
C GLU A 443 -3.34 -7.10 -4.40
N PRO A 444 -2.91 -8.38 -4.36
CA PRO A 444 -2.71 -9.12 -3.11
C PRO A 444 -1.63 -8.55 -2.19
N THR A 445 -0.74 -7.74 -2.75
CA THR A 445 0.43 -7.19 -2.08
C THR A 445 0.29 -5.70 -1.75
N ARG A 446 -0.85 -5.10 -2.12
CA ARG A 446 -1.11 -3.68 -1.87
C ARG A 446 -1.12 -3.35 -0.37
N GLY A 447 -0.28 -2.38 0.02
CA GLY A 447 -0.21 -1.93 1.42
C GLY A 447 0.37 -2.96 2.39
N ILE A 448 1.23 -3.84 1.91
CA ILE A 448 2.07 -4.74 2.71
C ILE A 448 3.56 -4.48 2.42
N ASP A 449 4.40 -4.80 3.41
CA ASP A 449 5.85 -4.62 3.30
C ASP A 449 6.51 -5.61 2.32
N VAL A 450 7.72 -5.28 1.87
CA VAL A 450 8.45 -6.04 0.83
C VAL A 450 8.65 -7.51 1.19
N GLY A 451 8.96 -7.80 2.47
CA GLY A 451 9.13 -9.18 2.91
C GLY A 451 7.83 -9.96 2.94
N ALA A 452 6.74 -9.33 3.35
CA ALA A 452 5.41 -9.95 3.33
C ALA A 452 4.85 -10.08 1.91
N LYS A 453 5.19 -9.20 0.96
CA LYS A 453 4.83 -9.35 -0.47
C LYS A 453 5.29 -10.70 -1.00
N LYS A 454 6.59 -11.02 -0.83
CA LYS A 454 7.13 -12.29 -1.29
C LYS A 454 6.42 -13.48 -0.66
N ILE A 455 6.16 -13.45 0.66
CA ILE A 455 5.46 -14.54 1.36
C ILE A 455 4.06 -14.77 0.77
N VAL A 456 3.34 -13.70 0.40
CA VAL A 456 2.01 -13.81 -0.22
C VAL A 456 2.11 -14.37 -1.64
N LEU A 457 3.08 -13.92 -2.44
CA LEU A 457 3.31 -14.45 -3.79
C LEU A 457 3.72 -15.92 -3.76
N ASP A 458 4.68 -16.30 -2.90
CA ASP A 458 5.10 -17.69 -2.70
C ASP A 458 3.92 -18.57 -2.25
N LEU A 459 3.03 -18.04 -1.40
CA LEU A 459 1.81 -18.73 -0.99
C LEU A 459 0.88 -19.00 -2.18
N LEU A 460 0.67 -18.01 -3.07
CA LEU A 460 -0.16 -18.19 -4.26
C LEU A 460 0.43 -19.27 -5.20
N VAL A 461 1.76 -19.24 -5.40
CA VAL A 461 2.46 -20.28 -6.17
C VAL A 461 2.27 -21.66 -5.53
N HIS A 462 2.46 -21.77 -4.21
CA HIS A 462 2.24 -23.02 -3.48
C HIS A 462 0.80 -23.55 -3.65
N LEU A 463 -0.21 -22.68 -3.50
CA LEU A 463 -1.61 -23.05 -3.71
C LEU A 463 -1.88 -23.57 -5.13
N ASN A 464 -1.27 -22.97 -6.12
CA ASN A 464 -1.39 -23.42 -7.49
C ASN A 464 -0.67 -24.76 -7.73
N ARG A 465 0.58 -24.88 -7.26
CA ARG A 465 1.44 -26.05 -7.56
C ARG A 465 1.03 -27.31 -6.78
N GLU A 466 0.72 -27.15 -5.48
CA GLU A 466 0.43 -28.29 -4.60
C GLU A 466 -1.06 -28.64 -4.55
N TYR A 467 -1.95 -27.64 -4.65
CA TYR A 467 -3.40 -27.87 -4.54
C TYR A 467 -4.12 -27.78 -5.88
N GLY A 468 -3.40 -27.43 -6.96
CA GLY A 468 -3.97 -27.37 -8.33
C GLY A 468 -4.99 -26.25 -8.53
N VAL A 469 -5.03 -25.25 -7.66
CA VAL A 469 -5.95 -24.10 -7.79
C VAL A 469 -5.56 -23.24 -8.98
N THR A 470 -6.50 -22.99 -9.89
CA THR A 470 -6.29 -22.03 -10.98
C THR A 470 -6.38 -20.60 -10.42
N ILE A 471 -5.41 -19.75 -10.70
CA ILE A 471 -5.33 -18.40 -10.13
C ILE A 471 -5.40 -17.36 -11.25
N VAL A 472 -6.26 -16.33 -11.05
CA VAL A 472 -6.25 -15.12 -11.85
C VAL A 472 -5.83 -13.97 -10.95
N MET A 473 -4.59 -13.52 -11.11
CA MET A 473 -4.01 -12.48 -10.26
C MET A 473 -3.98 -11.14 -11.00
N THR A 474 -4.58 -10.12 -10.40
CA THR A 474 -4.48 -8.73 -10.85
C THR A 474 -3.41 -8.01 -10.04
N SER A 475 -2.45 -7.35 -10.70
CA SER A 475 -1.49 -6.46 -10.04
C SER A 475 -1.15 -5.26 -10.92
N SER A 476 -0.90 -4.12 -10.27
CA SER A 476 -0.34 -2.93 -10.89
C SER A 476 1.18 -3.01 -11.03
N GLU A 477 1.82 -3.91 -10.27
CA GLU A 477 3.26 -4.12 -10.30
C GLU A 477 3.59 -5.26 -11.29
N LEU A 478 4.10 -4.92 -12.48
CA LEU A 478 4.45 -5.90 -13.52
C LEU A 478 5.48 -6.94 -13.02
N ALA A 479 6.41 -6.52 -12.15
CA ALA A 479 7.42 -7.40 -11.56
C ALA A 479 6.79 -8.55 -10.75
N GLU A 480 5.68 -8.30 -10.03
CA GLU A 480 4.96 -9.34 -9.29
C GLU A 480 4.33 -10.36 -10.25
N LEU A 481 3.68 -9.88 -11.32
CA LEU A 481 3.07 -10.75 -12.34
C LEU A 481 4.14 -11.60 -13.03
N ARG A 482 5.27 -11.01 -13.40
CA ARG A 482 6.39 -11.72 -14.02
C ARG A 482 6.95 -12.82 -13.13
N THR A 483 6.90 -12.63 -11.80
CA THR A 483 7.47 -13.58 -10.84
C THR A 483 6.67 -14.86 -10.75
N ILE A 484 5.32 -14.79 -10.81
CA ILE A 484 4.48 -15.96 -10.49
C ILE A 484 3.58 -16.44 -11.64
N SER A 485 3.29 -15.59 -12.65
CA SER A 485 2.32 -15.91 -13.69
C SER A 485 2.90 -16.83 -14.75
N ASP A 486 2.07 -17.70 -15.32
CA ASP A 486 2.39 -18.51 -16.49
C ASP A 486 2.20 -17.68 -17.78
N ARG A 487 1.18 -16.79 -17.83
CA ARG A 487 0.93 -15.79 -18.89
C ARG A 487 0.43 -14.49 -18.26
N ILE A 488 0.65 -13.37 -18.96
CA ILE A 488 0.20 -12.05 -18.51
C ILE A 488 -0.64 -11.41 -19.62
N ALA A 489 -1.91 -11.14 -19.30
CA ALA A 489 -2.83 -10.41 -20.16
C ALA A 489 -2.80 -8.92 -19.76
N ILE A 490 -2.62 -8.03 -20.73
CA ILE A 490 -2.54 -6.58 -20.52
C ILE A 490 -3.87 -5.94 -20.89
N ILE A 491 -4.42 -5.20 -19.94
CA ILE A 491 -5.67 -4.44 -20.09
C ILE A 491 -5.34 -2.95 -20.21
N TYR A 492 -5.85 -2.34 -21.29
CA TYR A 492 -5.72 -0.91 -21.55
C TYR A 492 -7.09 -0.32 -21.91
N GLU A 493 -7.49 0.75 -21.23
CA GLU A 493 -8.79 1.43 -21.38
C GLU A 493 -10.00 0.48 -21.40
N GLY A 494 -9.96 -0.57 -20.60
CA GLY A 494 -11.01 -1.58 -20.46
C GLY A 494 -10.97 -2.71 -21.49
N LYS A 495 -9.98 -2.76 -22.39
CA LYS A 495 -9.85 -3.77 -23.44
C LYS A 495 -8.62 -4.63 -23.24
N LEU A 496 -8.70 -5.87 -23.73
CA LEU A 496 -7.53 -6.75 -23.81
C LEU A 496 -6.67 -6.36 -25.01
N GLU A 497 -5.46 -5.83 -24.74
CA GLU A 497 -4.50 -5.44 -25.79
C GLU A 497 -3.64 -6.61 -26.25
N GLY A 498 -3.30 -7.54 -25.37
CA GLY A 498 -2.51 -8.71 -25.71
C GLY A 498 -2.21 -9.59 -24.52
N ILE A 499 -1.64 -10.76 -24.79
CA ILE A 499 -1.18 -11.72 -23.80
C ILE A 499 0.29 -12.02 -24.11
N LEU A 500 1.15 -11.83 -23.12
CA LEU A 500 2.59 -12.07 -23.25
C LEU A 500 3.06 -13.14 -22.25
N PRO A 501 4.13 -13.86 -22.57
CA PRO A 501 4.83 -14.67 -21.59
C PRO A 501 5.55 -13.73 -20.60
N PRO A 502 5.77 -14.17 -19.35
CA PRO A 502 6.34 -13.31 -18.32
C PRO A 502 7.78 -12.83 -18.60
N ASP A 503 8.52 -13.51 -19.47
CA ASP A 503 9.89 -13.19 -19.91
C ASP A 503 9.94 -12.27 -21.16
N ALA A 504 8.79 -11.86 -21.70
CA ALA A 504 8.73 -10.87 -22.77
C ALA A 504 9.46 -9.58 -22.37
N SER A 505 9.96 -8.82 -23.36
CA SER A 505 10.74 -7.62 -23.11
C SER A 505 9.91 -6.51 -22.45
N ASP A 506 10.59 -5.61 -21.70
CA ASP A 506 9.94 -4.41 -21.14
C ASP A 506 9.32 -3.54 -22.21
N LYS A 507 9.93 -3.51 -23.39
CA LYS A 507 9.41 -2.81 -24.56
C LYS A 507 8.05 -3.37 -25.01
N ASP A 508 7.91 -4.70 -25.06
CA ASP A 508 6.66 -5.33 -25.50
C ASP A 508 5.54 -5.07 -24.50
N PHE A 509 5.83 -5.18 -23.19
CA PHE A 509 4.88 -4.80 -22.14
C PHE A 509 4.52 -3.32 -22.20
N GLY A 510 5.52 -2.43 -22.37
CA GLY A 510 5.31 -0.99 -22.50
C GLY A 510 4.39 -0.62 -23.66
N LEU A 511 4.58 -1.22 -24.83
CA LEU A 511 3.73 -1.01 -26.01
C LEU A 511 2.27 -1.43 -25.77
N LEU A 512 2.04 -2.58 -25.13
CA LEU A 512 0.69 -3.03 -24.78
C LEU A 512 0.06 -2.14 -23.72
N MET A 513 0.83 -1.69 -22.71
CA MET A 513 0.34 -0.79 -21.65
C MET A 513 0.04 0.62 -22.16
N ALA A 514 0.66 1.04 -23.27
CA ALA A 514 0.39 2.31 -23.95
C ALA A 514 -0.75 2.22 -24.97
N GLY A 515 -1.27 1.02 -25.27
CA GLY A 515 -2.31 0.79 -26.29
C GLY A 515 -1.81 0.90 -27.73
N GLU A 516 -0.49 0.89 -27.96
CA GLU A 516 0.08 1.07 -29.30
C GLU A 516 0.00 -0.20 -30.19
N ALA A 517 -0.20 -1.36 -29.60
CA ALA A 517 -0.31 -2.61 -30.35
C ALA A 517 -1.57 -2.66 -31.26
N THR A 518 -2.66 -2.00 -30.86
CA THR A 518 -3.89 -1.87 -31.66
C THR A 518 -3.76 -0.85 -32.78
N HIS A 519 -2.90 0.17 -32.65
CA HIS A 519 -2.66 1.15 -33.73
C HIS A 519 -1.92 0.51 -34.91
N HIS A 520 -0.90 -0.29 -34.68
CA HIS A 520 -0.16 -0.98 -35.76
C HIS A 520 -0.99 -2.02 -36.52
N ARG A 521 -2.01 -2.62 -35.89
CA ARG A 521 -2.94 -3.53 -36.61
C ARG A 521 -3.96 -2.80 -37.48
N LYS A 522 -4.32 -1.56 -37.17
CA LYS A 522 -5.25 -0.72 -37.97
C LYS A 522 -4.57 -0.05 -39.16
N GLU A 523 -3.26 0.20 -39.09
CA GLU A 523 -2.49 0.75 -40.24
C GLU A 523 -2.06 -0.34 -41.23
N ALA A 524 -2.12 -1.62 -40.84
CA ALA A 524 -1.76 -2.76 -41.68
C ALA A 524 -2.96 -3.48 -42.31
N SER A 525 -4.19 -3.03 -42.09
CA SER A 525 -5.45 -3.53 -42.69
C SER A 525 -6.09 -2.43 -43.55
#